data_db9160ff61dd5d914cb371cb36396488
#
_entry.id   db9160ff61dd5d914cb371cb36396488
#
_cell.length_a   1.000
_cell.length_b   1.000
_cell.length_c   1.000
_cell.angle_alpha   90.00
_cell.angle_beta   90.00
_cell.angle_gamma   90.00
#
_symmetry.space_group_name_H-M   'P 1'
#
loop_
_entity.id
_entity.type
_entity.pdbx_description
1 polymer ?
#
loop_
_entity_poly.entity_id
_entity_poly.type
_entity_poly.pdbx_seq_one_letter_code
_entity_poly.pdbx_strand_id
1 'polypeptide(L)'
;MSRSLDAARSFLERLEARGGREGAVLAGEFSDIQARSAAWKADGICSTKAGSRPENMRKNRYKDVLPYDQTRVILSLLQEEGQSDYINGNFIRGVDGSLAYIATQGPLPHTLLDFWRLVWEFGVKVILMACREIENGRKRCERYWAQEQEPLQTGLFCITLMKEKWLNEDIMLRTLKVTFQKESRSVSQLQYMSWPDRGVPSSPDHMLAMVEEARRLQGSGPEPLCVHCSAGCGRTGVLCTVDYVRQLLLTQMIPPDFSLFDVVLEMRKQRPAAVQTEEQYRFLYHTVAQMFCSMLQNASPHYQNIKENCAPLYDDALFLRTPQTLLAIPRPPGGVLRSISVPGSPGHAMADTYAVVQKRGAPAGAGPGPETGTGARSAEEVPLYSQVTPRAQRPGAHAEDVRGTVPGRVPADPSAAASGAYEDVAGGAQAGGLGPARALPGPDQVFLLPESS
;
A
#
# COMPACT_ATOMS: atom_id res chain seq x y z
N MET A 1 12.18 -16.52 25.34
CA MET A 1 12.19 -17.37 24.11
C MET A 1 11.06 -18.41 24.09
N SER A 2 10.84 -19.21 25.15
CA SER A 2 9.84 -20.28 25.10
C SER A 2 8.41 -19.78 24.83
N ARG A 3 7.95 -18.73 25.50
CA ARG A 3 6.57 -18.23 25.37
C ARG A 3 6.18 -17.82 23.94
N SER A 4 7.05 -17.08 23.23
CA SER A 4 6.80 -16.69 21.84
C SER A 4 6.83 -17.87 20.88
N LEU A 5 7.71 -18.87 21.13
CA LEU A 5 7.75 -20.12 20.36
C LEU A 5 6.48 -20.94 20.58
N ASP A 6 6.00 -21.03 21.83
CA ASP A 6 4.78 -21.74 22.17
C ASP A 6 3.55 -21.05 21.57
N ALA A 7 3.49 -19.72 21.57
CA ALA A 7 2.45 -18.93 20.92
C ALA A 7 2.43 -19.13 19.39
N ALA A 8 3.60 -19.14 18.74
CA ALA A 8 3.71 -19.41 17.31
C ALA A 8 3.26 -20.84 16.96
N ARG A 9 3.66 -21.83 17.77
CA ARG A 9 3.20 -23.23 17.60
C ARG A 9 1.68 -23.33 17.74
N SER A 10 1.12 -22.75 18.80
CA SER A 10 -0.32 -22.73 19.04
C SER A 10 -1.09 -22.06 17.89
N PHE A 11 -0.55 -20.99 17.30
CA PHE A 11 -1.13 -20.37 16.10
C PHE A 11 -1.18 -21.36 14.92
N LEU A 12 -0.07 -22.05 14.64
CA LEU A 12 0.01 -23.02 13.53
C LEU A 12 -0.95 -24.19 13.75
N GLU A 13 -1.01 -24.74 14.96
CA GLU A 13 -1.94 -25.82 15.33
C GLU A 13 -3.42 -25.39 15.15
N ARG A 14 -3.77 -24.19 15.60
CA ARG A 14 -5.13 -23.65 15.40
C ARG A 14 -5.44 -23.41 13.92
N LEU A 15 -4.47 -22.95 13.13
CA LEU A 15 -4.65 -22.76 11.69
C LEU A 15 -4.91 -24.10 11.00
N GLU A 16 -4.12 -25.13 11.31
CA GLU A 16 -4.29 -26.48 10.77
C GLU A 16 -5.64 -27.09 11.14
N ALA A 17 -6.04 -26.99 12.41
CA ALA A 17 -7.33 -27.49 12.91
C ALA A 17 -8.54 -26.84 12.23
N ARG A 18 -8.38 -25.65 11.64
CA ARG A 18 -9.42 -24.90 10.90
C ARG A 18 -9.41 -25.16 9.39
N GLY A 19 -8.67 -26.16 8.92
CA GLY A 19 -8.53 -26.51 7.50
C GLY A 19 -7.39 -25.75 6.80
N GLY A 20 -6.41 -25.30 7.57
CA GLY A 20 -5.22 -24.62 7.05
C GLY A 20 -5.54 -23.28 6.37
N ARG A 21 -4.69 -22.92 5.45
CA ARG A 21 -4.76 -21.62 4.72
C ARG A 21 -5.92 -21.52 3.74
N GLU A 22 -6.45 -22.65 3.29
CA GLU A 22 -7.58 -22.73 2.37
C GLU A 22 -8.92 -22.91 3.08
N GLY A 23 -8.91 -22.99 4.42
CA GLY A 23 -10.09 -23.21 5.22
C GLY A 23 -11.21 -22.18 4.96
N ALA A 24 -12.46 -22.65 4.91
CA ALA A 24 -13.63 -21.78 4.72
C ALA A 24 -13.81 -20.77 5.86
N VAL A 25 -13.24 -21.05 7.03
CA VAL A 25 -13.24 -20.14 8.20
C VAL A 25 -12.62 -18.79 7.89
N LEU A 26 -11.56 -18.74 7.06
CA LEU A 26 -10.88 -17.47 6.72
C LEU A 26 -11.76 -16.53 5.89
N ALA A 27 -12.63 -17.07 5.03
CA ALA A 27 -13.63 -16.27 4.31
C ALA A 27 -14.64 -15.62 5.29
N GLY A 28 -15.10 -16.39 6.27
CA GLY A 28 -16.00 -15.90 7.34
C GLY A 28 -15.34 -14.82 8.20
N GLU A 29 -14.09 -15.02 8.62
CA GLU A 29 -13.32 -14.01 9.35
C GLU A 29 -13.15 -12.72 8.53
N PHE A 30 -12.82 -12.84 7.25
CA PHE A 30 -12.67 -11.66 6.40
C PHE A 30 -14.00 -10.91 6.20
N SER A 31 -15.10 -11.63 6.03
CA SER A 31 -16.45 -11.05 5.98
C SER A 31 -16.80 -10.30 7.27
N ASP A 32 -16.45 -10.85 8.45
CA ASP A 32 -16.64 -10.20 9.74
C ASP A 32 -15.79 -8.93 9.88
N ILE A 33 -14.53 -8.96 9.42
CA ILE A 33 -13.67 -7.76 9.37
C ILE A 33 -14.34 -6.66 8.52
N GLN A 34 -14.90 -7.01 7.36
CA GLN A 34 -15.59 -6.06 6.49
C GLN A 34 -16.84 -5.48 7.17
N ALA A 35 -17.66 -6.33 7.79
CA ALA A 35 -18.87 -5.92 8.48
C ALA A 35 -18.58 -4.98 9.66
N ARG A 36 -17.61 -5.30 10.50
CA ARG A 36 -17.17 -4.42 11.61
C ARG A 36 -16.63 -3.08 11.11
N SER A 37 -15.84 -3.10 10.04
CA SER A 37 -15.30 -1.88 9.46
C SER A 37 -16.40 -0.96 8.90
N ALA A 38 -17.44 -1.52 8.30
CA ALA A 38 -18.61 -0.78 7.83
C ALA A 38 -19.40 -0.18 9.00
N ALA A 39 -19.60 -0.94 10.08
CA ALA A 39 -20.29 -0.48 11.29
C ALA A 39 -19.57 0.70 11.94
N TRP A 40 -18.25 0.69 12.07
CA TRP A 40 -17.51 1.83 12.65
C TRP A 40 -17.73 3.15 11.91
N LYS A 41 -17.88 3.08 10.59
CA LYS A 41 -18.16 4.25 9.78
C LYS A 41 -19.61 4.72 9.97
N ALA A 42 -20.57 3.79 10.04
CA ALA A 42 -21.98 4.07 10.27
C ALA A 42 -22.21 4.66 11.67
N ASP A 43 -21.54 4.13 12.69
CA ASP A 43 -21.66 4.56 14.09
C ASP A 43 -20.84 5.82 14.41
N GLY A 44 -20.15 6.39 13.42
CA GLY A 44 -19.34 7.60 13.59
C GLY A 44 -18.05 7.40 14.41
N ILE A 45 -17.68 6.14 14.72
CA ILE A 45 -16.43 5.81 15.43
C ILE A 45 -15.21 6.21 14.58
N CYS A 46 -15.31 6.02 13.26
CA CYS A 46 -14.29 6.41 12.29
C CYS A 46 -14.86 7.44 11.33
N SER A 47 -14.54 8.72 11.52
CA SER A 47 -15.00 9.79 10.62
C SER A 47 -13.98 10.05 9.49
N THR A 48 -14.46 10.59 8.37
CA THR A 48 -13.64 10.94 7.19
C THR A 48 -13.96 12.37 6.71
N LYS A 49 -14.31 13.25 7.63
CA LYS A 49 -14.79 14.61 7.35
C LYS A 49 -13.75 15.44 6.61
N ALA A 50 -12.48 15.36 7.01
CA ALA A 50 -11.40 16.11 6.36
C ALA A 50 -11.26 15.74 4.88
N GLY A 51 -11.27 14.43 4.56
CA GLY A 51 -11.16 13.96 3.17
C GLY A 51 -12.38 14.28 2.32
N SER A 52 -13.55 14.48 2.94
CA SER A 52 -14.82 14.80 2.27
C SER A 52 -15.01 16.29 2.00
N ARG A 53 -14.15 17.17 2.52
CA ARG A 53 -14.25 18.61 2.26
C ARG A 53 -14.05 18.91 0.77
N PRO A 54 -14.78 19.86 0.18
CA PRO A 54 -14.70 20.20 -1.25
C PRO A 54 -13.26 20.46 -1.74
N GLU A 55 -12.47 21.20 -0.94
CA GLU A 55 -11.08 21.52 -1.23
C GLU A 55 -10.15 20.29 -1.27
N ASN A 56 -10.51 19.23 -0.50
CA ASN A 56 -9.71 18.01 -0.38
C ASN A 56 -10.16 16.89 -1.33
N MET A 57 -11.38 16.95 -1.86
CA MET A 57 -11.93 15.87 -2.69
C MET A 57 -11.03 15.52 -3.89
N ARG A 58 -10.45 16.54 -4.54
CA ARG A 58 -9.56 16.32 -5.69
C ARG A 58 -8.21 15.71 -5.30
N LYS A 59 -7.81 15.85 -4.04
CA LYS A 59 -6.56 15.26 -3.52
C LYS A 59 -6.67 13.76 -3.26
N ASN A 60 -7.87 13.18 -3.31
CA ASN A 60 -8.10 11.75 -3.15
C ASN A 60 -8.11 11.05 -4.51
N ARG A 61 -7.27 10.01 -4.64
CA ARG A 61 -7.21 9.19 -5.86
C ARG A 61 -8.51 8.40 -6.08
N TYR A 62 -9.14 7.95 -4.99
CA TYR A 62 -10.40 7.21 -4.98
C TYR A 62 -11.38 7.89 -4.02
N LYS A 63 -12.61 8.13 -4.48
CA LYS A 63 -13.64 8.86 -3.73
C LYS A 63 -14.13 8.10 -2.49
N ASP A 64 -14.05 6.79 -2.52
CA ASP A 64 -14.48 5.86 -1.47
C ASP A 64 -13.38 5.50 -0.47
N VAL A 65 -12.11 5.91 -0.73
CA VAL A 65 -10.97 5.66 0.14
C VAL A 65 -10.47 6.99 0.71
N LEU A 66 -11.04 7.37 1.84
CA LEU A 66 -10.71 8.60 2.55
C LEU A 66 -10.03 8.28 3.87
N PRO A 67 -9.02 9.05 4.30
CA PRO A 67 -8.34 8.81 5.56
C PRO A 67 -9.28 9.06 6.74
N TYR A 68 -9.16 8.23 7.78
CA TYR A 68 -9.86 8.48 9.04
C TYR A 68 -9.29 9.71 9.73
N ASP A 69 -10.17 10.61 10.21
CA ASP A 69 -9.79 11.86 10.85
C ASP A 69 -8.94 11.64 12.11
N GLN A 70 -9.19 10.53 12.84
CA GLN A 70 -8.54 10.20 14.10
C GLN A 70 -7.05 9.83 13.95
N THR A 71 -6.66 9.34 12.78
CA THR A 71 -5.30 8.85 12.51
C THR A 71 -4.67 9.49 11.28
N ARG A 72 -5.35 10.48 10.66
CA ARG A 72 -4.83 11.10 9.45
C ARG A 72 -3.50 11.79 9.68
N VAL A 73 -2.68 11.79 8.66
CA VAL A 73 -1.49 12.64 8.59
C VAL A 73 -1.93 14.09 8.42
N ILE A 74 -1.40 14.96 9.25
CA ILE A 74 -1.61 16.41 9.21
C ILE A 74 -0.28 17.04 8.84
N LEU A 75 -0.23 17.77 7.74
CA LEU A 75 0.97 18.45 7.27
C LEU A 75 1.03 19.86 7.84
N SER A 76 2.16 20.22 8.43
CA SER A 76 2.42 21.57 8.93
C SER A 76 3.42 22.33 8.08
N LEU A 77 4.35 21.63 7.44
CA LEU A 77 5.37 22.24 6.61
C LEU A 77 4.74 23.05 5.46
N LEU A 78 5.18 24.29 5.26
CA LEU A 78 4.69 25.23 4.23
C LEU A 78 3.21 25.68 4.42
N GLN A 79 2.63 25.57 5.61
CA GLN A 79 1.28 26.09 5.87
C GLN A 79 1.25 27.63 5.82
N GLU A 80 2.29 28.29 6.31
CA GLU A 80 2.43 29.76 6.26
C GLU A 80 2.53 30.26 4.82
N GLU A 81 2.98 29.43 3.88
CA GLU A 81 3.02 29.71 2.44
C GLU A 81 1.72 29.31 1.73
N GLY A 82 0.65 29.04 2.48
CA GLY A 82 -0.69 28.78 1.95
C GLY A 82 -0.94 27.32 1.55
N GLN A 83 -0.05 26.38 1.87
CA GLN A 83 -0.28 24.97 1.61
C GLN A 83 -1.25 24.36 2.63
N SER A 84 -2.18 23.52 2.16
CA SER A 84 -3.14 22.87 3.05
C SER A 84 -2.48 21.80 3.92
N ASP A 85 -3.15 21.44 5.03
CA ASP A 85 -2.72 20.40 5.95
C ASP A 85 -3.04 18.97 5.47
N TYR A 86 -3.73 18.84 4.34
CA TYR A 86 -4.36 17.60 3.92
C TYR A 86 -3.51 16.77 2.95
N ILE A 87 -3.35 15.51 3.31
CA ILE A 87 -2.92 14.43 2.43
C ILE A 87 -3.75 13.17 2.73
N ASN A 88 -4.02 12.34 1.71
CA ASN A 88 -4.69 11.06 1.92
C ASN A 88 -3.69 10.03 2.47
N GLY A 89 -3.52 10.05 3.78
CA GLY A 89 -2.63 9.17 4.53
C GLY A 89 -3.05 9.06 5.99
N ASN A 90 -2.76 7.91 6.61
CA ASN A 90 -2.99 7.64 8.02
C ASN A 90 -1.73 7.09 8.67
N PHE A 91 -1.52 7.42 9.94
CA PHE A 91 -0.57 6.71 10.76
C PHE A 91 -1.11 5.34 11.18
N ILE A 92 -0.21 4.36 11.25
CA ILE A 92 -0.47 3.05 11.83
C ILE A 92 0.58 2.81 12.91
N ARG A 93 0.14 2.33 14.07
CA ARG A 93 0.99 2.07 15.23
C ARG A 93 1.76 0.77 15.09
N GLY A 94 2.99 0.78 15.56
CA GLY A 94 3.85 -0.40 15.71
C GLY A 94 3.54 -1.22 16.97
N VAL A 95 4.34 -2.24 17.18
CA VAL A 95 4.22 -3.17 18.31
C VAL A 95 4.44 -2.50 19.68
N ASP A 96 5.16 -1.41 19.70
CA ASP A 96 5.47 -0.58 20.86
C ASP A 96 4.50 0.60 21.04
N GLY A 97 3.48 0.69 20.19
CA GLY A 97 2.51 1.79 20.17
C GLY A 97 3.00 3.08 19.50
N SER A 98 4.24 3.13 19.02
CA SER A 98 4.79 4.27 18.25
C SER A 98 4.09 4.42 16.90
N LEU A 99 4.22 5.58 16.25
CA LEU A 99 3.75 5.84 14.89
C LEU A 99 4.73 5.21 13.89
N ALA A 100 4.66 3.88 13.74
CA ALA A 100 5.65 3.09 13.00
C ALA A 100 5.48 3.16 11.48
N TYR A 101 4.29 3.46 10.98
CA TYR A 101 3.99 3.50 9.56
C TYR A 101 3.14 4.71 9.20
N ILE A 102 3.36 5.22 7.99
CA ILE A 102 2.45 6.10 7.27
C ILE A 102 1.91 5.32 6.08
N ALA A 103 0.63 4.95 6.14
CA ALA A 103 -0.09 4.32 5.03
C ALA A 103 -0.74 5.41 4.16
N THR A 104 -0.28 5.60 2.94
CA THR A 104 -0.75 6.66 2.05
C THR A 104 -1.06 6.16 0.64
N GLN A 105 -1.85 6.90 -0.10
CA GLN A 105 -2.10 6.61 -1.53
C GLN A 105 -0.88 6.91 -2.39
N GLY A 106 -0.78 6.29 -3.56
CA GLY A 106 0.15 6.74 -4.60
C GLY A 106 -0.19 8.16 -5.02
N PRO A 107 0.78 9.10 -5.01
CA PRO A 107 0.52 10.51 -5.28
C PRO A 107 -0.12 10.74 -6.66
N LEU A 108 -0.95 11.79 -6.74
CA LEU A 108 -1.49 12.37 -7.96
C LEU A 108 -0.54 13.47 -8.47
N PRO A 109 -0.64 13.93 -9.73
CA PRO A 109 0.21 14.99 -10.24
C PRO A 109 0.23 16.25 -9.35
N HIS A 110 -0.93 16.64 -8.85
CA HIS A 110 -1.11 17.84 -8.00
C HIS A 110 -0.94 17.57 -6.50
N THR A 111 -0.61 16.36 -6.07
CA THR A 111 -0.28 16.01 -4.67
C THR A 111 1.18 15.56 -4.49
N LEU A 112 2.03 15.72 -5.51
CA LEU A 112 3.46 15.43 -5.42
C LEU A 112 4.14 16.29 -4.34
N LEU A 113 3.80 17.56 -4.27
CA LEU A 113 4.32 18.45 -3.23
C LEU A 113 3.91 17.99 -1.85
N ASP A 114 2.63 17.65 -1.64
CA ASP A 114 2.12 17.15 -0.36
C ASP A 114 2.81 15.84 0.05
N PHE A 115 3.09 14.96 -0.91
CA PHE A 115 3.82 13.71 -0.68
C PHE A 115 5.26 13.96 -0.18
N TRP A 116 5.99 14.89 -0.79
CA TRP A 116 7.36 15.20 -0.36
C TRP A 116 7.39 16.01 0.94
N ARG A 117 6.36 16.84 1.22
CA ARG A 117 6.15 17.46 2.53
C ARG A 117 6.00 16.38 3.62
N LEU A 118 5.17 15.36 3.38
CA LEU A 118 5.01 14.22 4.29
C LEU A 118 6.34 13.52 4.55
N VAL A 119 7.07 13.16 3.51
CA VAL A 119 8.37 12.46 3.63
C VAL A 119 9.36 13.28 4.44
N TRP A 120 9.42 14.58 4.18
CA TRP A 120 10.36 15.49 4.84
C TRP A 120 9.99 15.77 6.29
N GLU A 121 8.74 16.14 6.54
CA GLU A 121 8.23 16.57 7.85
C GLU A 121 8.33 15.44 8.89
N PHE A 122 8.01 14.22 8.50
CA PHE A 122 8.07 13.06 9.38
C PHE A 122 9.41 12.31 9.35
N GLY A 123 10.42 12.87 8.70
CA GLY A 123 11.77 12.29 8.68
C GLY A 123 11.86 10.92 8.02
N VAL A 124 10.95 10.59 7.10
CA VAL A 124 10.88 9.28 6.44
C VAL A 124 12.20 8.95 5.75
N LYS A 125 12.81 7.84 6.11
CA LYS A 125 14.06 7.32 5.52
C LYS A 125 13.80 6.27 4.46
N VAL A 126 12.67 5.56 4.55
CA VAL A 126 12.34 4.44 3.66
C VAL A 126 10.89 4.53 3.19
N ILE A 127 10.71 4.38 1.88
CA ILE A 127 9.41 4.30 1.22
C ILE A 127 9.25 2.90 0.63
N LEU A 128 8.14 2.22 0.97
CA LEU A 128 7.72 0.96 0.37
C LEU A 128 6.59 1.22 -0.63
N MET A 129 6.85 0.98 -1.89
CA MET A 129 5.91 1.14 -2.99
C MET A 129 5.46 -0.22 -3.51
N ALA A 130 4.22 -0.60 -3.26
CA ALA A 130 3.64 -1.89 -3.64
C ALA A 130 2.78 -1.81 -4.92
N CYS A 131 3.20 -1.02 -5.91
CA CYS A 131 2.52 -0.90 -7.20
C CYS A 131 3.47 -0.40 -8.29
N ARG A 132 3.02 -0.50 -9.55
CA ARG A 132 3.65 0.20 -10.67
C ARG A 132 3.01 1.56 -10.90
N GLU A 133 3.65 2.41 -11.69
CA GLU A 133 3.05 3.68 -12.14
C GLU A 133 1.77 3.42 -12.96
N ILE A 134 1.83 2.42 -13.83
CA ILE A 134 0.72 2.01 -14.71
C ILE A 134 0.46 0.51 -14.50
N GLU A 135 -0.79 0.15 -14.22
CA GLU A 135 -1.26 -1.23 -14.12
C GLU A 135 -2.54 -1.38 -14.93
N ASN A 136 -2.60 -2.42 -15.78
CA ASN A 136 -3.76 -2.68 -16.67
C ASN A 136 -4.16 -1.44 -17.50
N GLY A 137 -3.16 -0.71 -18.01
CA GLY A 137 -3.35 0.51 -18.82
C GLY A 137 -3.85 1.73 -18.05
N ARG A 138 -3.93 1.67 -16.72
CA ARG A 138 -4.39 2.79 -15.88
C ARG A 138 -3.28 3.33 -15.00
N LYS A 139 -3.17 4.65 -14.90
CA LYS A 139 -2.24 5.31 -13.99
C LYS A 139 -2.63 5.02 -12.54
N ARG A 140 -1.71 4.39 -11.79
CA ARG A 140 -1.91 3.98 -10.39
C ARG A 140 -1.14 4.84 -9.41
N CYS A 141 -0.04 5.44 -9.87
CA CYS A 141 0.81 6.29 -9.07
C CYS A 141 1.50 7.30 -9.98
N GLU A 142 1.60 8.55 -9.57
CA GLU A 142 2.47 9.50 -10.25
C GLU A 142 3.91 9.22 -9.88
N ARG A 143 4.84 9.43 -10.85
CA ARG A 143 6.26 9.31 -10.58
C ARG A 143 6.68 10.45 -9.66
N TYR A 144 7.13 10.12 -8.48
CA TYR A 144 7.62 11.08 -7.49
C TYR A 144 9.13 11.01 -7.28
N TRP A 145 9.82 10.13 -7.99
CA TRP A 145 11.28 10.01 -7.97
C TRP A 145 11.89 10.51 -9.29
N ALA A 146 13.16 10.92 -9.20
CA ALA A 146 13.95 11.38 -10.33
C ALA A 146 14.40 10.23 -11.22
N GLN A 147 14.66 10.51 -12.49
CA GLN A 147 15.36 9.63 -13.42
C GLN A 147 16.86 9.93 -13.37
N GLU A 148 17.65 9.07 -14.02
CA GLU A 148 19.08 9.28 -14.15
C GLU A 148 19.36 10.60 -14.89
N GLN A 149 20.21 11.44 -14.30
CA GLN A 149 20.58 12.76 -14.80
C GLN A 149 19.44 13.78 -14.97
N GLU A 150 18.22 13.44 -14.53
CA GLU A 150 17.05 14.30 -14.62
C GLU A 150 16.42 14.49 -13.22
N PRO A 151 16.85 15.52 -12.46
CA PRO A 151 16.25 15.82 -11.16
C PRO A 151 14.77 16.18 -11.27
N LEU A 152 13.97 15.71 -10.33
CA LEU A 152 12.56 16.06 -10.21
C LEU A 152 12.41 17.26 -9.28
N GLN A 153 11.86 18.36 -9.82
CA GLN A 153 11.53 19.55 -9.02
C GLN A 153 10.04 19.58 -8.69
N THR A 154 9.70 19.76 -7.41
CA THR A 154 8.32 19.97 -6.98
C THR A 154 8.28 20.98 -5.82
N GLY A 155 7.76 22.18 -6.10
CA GLY A 155 7.87 23.31 -5.19
C GLY A 155 9.32 23.59 -4.80
N LEU A 156 9.61 23.61 -3.50
CA LEU A 156 10.96 23.84 -2.97
C LEU A 156 11.79 22.54 -2.84
N PHE A 157 11.21 21.38 -3.20
CA PHE A 157 11.93 20.11 -3.16
C PHE A 157 12.61 19.83 -4.49
N CYS A 158 13.86 19.38 -4.41
CA CYS A 158 14.62 18.83 -5.53
C CYS A 158 15.01 17.40 -5.20
N ILE A 159 14.56 16.46 -6.01
CA ILE A 159 14.82 15.04 -5.84
C ILE A 159 15.81 14.59 -6.92
N THR A 160 16.88 13.93 -6.52
CA THR A 160 17.90 13.39 -7.42
C THR A 160 18.04 11.89 -7.20
N LEU A 161 18.08 11.12 -8.28
CA LEU A 161 18.39 9.69 -8.22
C LEU A 161 19.91 9.52 -8.05
N MET A 162 20.31 8.93 -6.92
CA MET A 162 21.72 8.68 -6.62
C MET A 162 22.15 7.29 -7.07
N LYS A 163 21.26 6.31 -6.92
CA LYS A 163 21.52 4.91 -7.27
C LYS A 163 20.22 4.16 -7.47
N GLU A 164 20.22 3.27 -8.44
CA GLU A 164 19.15 2.30 -8.68
C GLU A 164 19.77 0.91 -8.80
N LYS A 165 19.16 -0.10 -8.17
CA LYS A 165 19.58 -1.50 -8.29
C LYS A 165 18.40 -2.43 -8.04
N TRP A 166 18.40 -3.57 -8.69
CA TRP A 166 17.50 -4.67 -8.35
C TRP A 166 17.96 -5.35 -7.05
N LEU A 167 17.04 -5.53 -6.11
CA LEU A 167 17.27 -6.32 -4.90
C LEU A 167 17.11 -7.82 -5.22
N ASN A 168 16.09 -8.14 -6.00
CA ASN A 168 15.81 -9.43 -6.62
C ASN A 168 15.00 -9.15 -7.91
N GLU A 169 14.48 -10.18 -8.57
CA GLU A 169 13.72 -10.05 -9.83
C GLU A 169 12.44 -9.21 -9.74
N ASP A 170 11.89 -9.03 -8.54
CA ASP A 170 10.62 -8.33 -8.29
C ASP A 170 10.79 -6.94 -7.70
N ILE A 171 11.93 -6.64 -7.07
CA ILE A 171 12.07 -5.46 -6.22
C ILE A 171 13.21 -4.57 -6.69
N MET A 172 12.84 -3.34 -7.03
CA MET A 172 13.77 -2.26 -7.35
C MET A 172 14.06 -1.43 -6.10
N LEU A 173 15.31 -1.22 -5.77
CA LEU A 173 15.78 -0.30 -4.73
C LEU A 173 16.40 0.94 -5.37
N ARG A 174 15.83 2.11 -5.03
CA ARG A 174 16.36 3.43 -5.39
C ARG A 174 16.86 4.17 -4.16
N THR A 175 18.01 4.79 -4.26
CA THR A 175 18.51 5.76 -3.28
C THR A 175 18.32 7.14 -3.86
N LEU A 176 17.52 7.96 -3.19
CA LEU A 176 17.17 9.31 -3.59
C LEU A 176 17.86 10.31 -2.66
N LYS A 177 18.39 11.39 -3.21
CA LYS A 177 18.77 12.59 -2.46
C LYS A 177 17.63 13.58 -2.59
N VAL A 178 17.04 13.93 -1.45
CA VAL A 178 15.97 14.91 -1.35
C VAL A 178 16.54 16.18 -0.75
N THR A 179 16.47 17.26 -1.49
CA THR A 179 16.94 18.58 -1.07
C THR A 179 15.75 19.49 -0.88
N PHE A 180 15.66 20.10 0.27
CA PHE A 180 14.69 21.14 0.62
C PHE A 180 15.44 22.34 1.19
N GLN A 181 15.29 23.50 0.54
CA GLN A 181 16.06 24.68 0.85
C GLN A 181 17.58 24.39 0.80
N LYS A 182 18.30 24.47 1.95
CA LYS A 182 19.74 24.22 2.05
C LYS A 182 20.10 22.84 2.60
N GLU A 183 19.10 22.06 3.02
CA GLU A 183 19.32 20.73 3.61
C GLU A 183 19.10 19.63 2.57
N SER A 184 19.85 18.54 2.72
CA SER A 184 19.68 17.33 1.91
C SER A 184 19.58 16.11 2.81
N ARG A 185 18.65 15.20 2.48
CA ARG A 185 18.46 13.93 3.17
C ARG A 185 18.44 12.79 2.16
N SER A 186 18.91 11.62 2.59
CA SER A 186 18.85 10.39 1.80
C SER A 186 17.56 9.66 2.11
N VAL A 187 16.82 9.26 1.08
CA VAL A 187 15.59 8.47 1.18
C VAL A 187 15.73 7.25 0.29
N SER A 188 15.48 6.07 0.84
CA SER A 188 15.47 4.82 0.11
C SER A 188 14.05 4.46 -0.32
N GLN A 189 13.86 4.11 -1.57
CA GLN A 189 12.58 3.61 -2.09
C GLN A 189 12.73 2.17 -2.55
N LEU A 190 11.93 1.27 -1.98
CA LEU A 190 11.79 -0.10 -2.47
C LEU A 190 10.47 -0.22 -3.21
N GLN A 191 10.53 -0.61 -4.49
CA GLN A 191 9.34 -0.78 -5.32
C GLN A 191 9.16 -2.24 -5.71
N TYR A 192 8.02 -2.82 -5.37
CA TYR A 192 7.60 -4.16 -5.81
C TYR A 192 6.97 -4.06 -7.21
N MET A 193 7.67 -4.58 -8.22
CA MET A 193 7.32 -4.39 -9.63
C MET A 193 6.29 -5.40 -10.15
N SER A 194 6.27 -6.63 -9.63
CA SER A 194 5.47 -7.74 -10.15
C SER A 194 4.21 -8.05 -9.33
N TRP A 195 3.93 -7.30 -8.25
CA TRP A 195 2.71 -7.51 -7.45
C TRP A 195 1.44 -7.23 -8.26
N PRO A 196 0.57 -8.22 -8.52
CA PRO A 196 -0.63 -8.03 -9.35
C PRO A 196 -1.61 -7.03 -8.76
N ASP A 197 -2.32 -6.29 -9.64
CA ASP A 197 -3.43 -5.43 -9.20
C ASP A 197 -4.55 -6.29 -8.61
N ARG A 198 -4.94 -6.02 -7.36
CA ARG A 198 -5.93 -6.77 -6.56
C ARG A 198 -5.57 -8.20 -6.20
N GLY A 199 -4.43 -8.72 -6.62
CA GLY A 199 -3.93 -10.04 -6.29
C GLY A 199 -2.89 -10.02 -5.18
N VAL A 200 -2.14 -11.11 -5.10
CA VAL A 200 -1.04 -11.33 -4.16
C VAL A 200 0.22 -11.74 -4.92
N PRO A 201 1.42 -11.61 -4.33
CA PRO A 201 2.64 -12.18 -4.88
C PRO A 201 2.55 -13.70 -5.03
N SER A 202 3.27 -14.25 -5.97
CA SER A 202 3.37 -15.71 -6.18
C SER A 202 4.02 -16.42 -4.99
N SER A 203 4.99 -15.75 -4.33
CA SER A 203 5.67 -16.21 -3.12
C SER A 203 5.79 -15.09 -2.10
N PRO A 204 5.73 -15.40 -0.78
CA PRO A 204 6.03 -14.46 0.29
C PRO A 204 7.48 -14.00 0.32
N ASP A 205 8.43 -14.77 -0.21
CA ASP A 205 9.87 -14.61 0.01
C ASP A 205 10.40 -13.25 -0.44
N HIS A 206 10.04 -12.80 -1.64
CA HIS A 206 10.48 -11.50 -2.13
C HIS A 206 9.87 -10.35 -1.31
N MET A 207 8.62 -10.51 -0.86
CA MET A 207 8.00 -9.53 0.04
C MET A 207 8.68 -9.49 1.40
N LEU A 208 9.03 -10.65 1.96
CA LEU A 208 9.78 -10.74 3.22
C LEU A 208 11.17 -10.12 3.07
N ALA A 209 11.86 -10.37 1.95
CA ALA A 209 13.13 -9.73 1.63
C ALA A 209 13.00 -8.20 1.52
N MET A 210 11.90 -7.71 0.93
CA MET A 210 11.61 -6.26 0.87
C MET A 210 11.45 -5.64 2.25
N VAL A 211 10.69 -6.28 3.13
CA VAL A 211 10.45 -5.83 4.51
C VAL A 211 11.76 -5.87 5.32
N GLU A 212 12.55 -6.91 5.16
CA GLU A 212 13.85 -7.04 5.84
C GLU A 212 14.83 -5.95 5.41
N GLU A 213 14.98 -5.73 4.10
CA GLU A 213 15.83 -4.65 3.58
C GLU A 213 15.34 -3.27 4.01
N ALA A 214 14.01 -3.06 4.05
CA ALA A 214 13.43 -1.81 4.55
C ALA A 214 13.85 -1.52 5.98
N ARG A 215 13.78 -2.51 6.87
CA ARG A 215 14.19 -2.35 8.27
C ARG A 215 15.70 -2.18 8.43
N ARG A 216 16.49 -2.86 7.59
CA ARG A 216 17.94 -2.64 7.54
C ARG A 216 18.30 -1.20 7.16
N LEU A 217 17.60 -0.64 6.16
CA LEU A 217 17.79 0.75 5.71
C LEU A 217 17.25 1.78 6.70
N GLN A 218 16.14 1.46 7.40
CA GLN A 218 15.56 2.28 8.45
C GLN A 218 16.51 2.47 9.64
N GLY A 219 17.22 1.40 10.02
CA GLY A 219 18.06 1.37 11.22
C GLY A 219 17.21 1.42 12.49
N SER A 220 17.79 2.00 13.57
CA SER A 220 17.19 2.08 14.91
C SER A 220 16.40 3.37 15.15
N GLY A 221 16.22 4.22 14.14
CA GLY A 221 15.52 5.49 14.31
C GLY A 221 14.01 5.33 14.50
N PRO A 222 13.36 6.29 15.19
CA PRO A 222 11.94 6.26 15.50
C PRO A 222 11.03 6.68 14.34
N GLU A 223 11.61 7.12 13.23
CA GLU A 223 10.87 7.67 12.10
C GLU A 223 10.00 6.58 11.44
N PRO A 224 8.80 6.91 10.92
CA PRO A 224 7.92 5.93 10.32
C PRO A 224 8.41 5.44 8.96
N LEU A 225 8.10 4.19 8.61
CA LEU A 225 8.12 3.71 7.24
C LEU A 225 6.94 4.32 6.46
N CYS A 226 7.19 4.92 5.31
CA CYS A 226 6.12 5.33 4.40
C CYS A 226 5.77 4.15 3.49
N VAL A 227 4.52 3.68 3.55
CA VAL A 227 4.06 2.51 2.79
C VAL A 227 2.89 2.93 1.91
N HIS A 228 3.00 2.69 0.60
CA HIS A 228 1.92 2.98 -0.32
C HIS A 228 1.78 1.96 -1.44
N CYS A 229 0.58 1.91 -1.98
CA CYS A 229 0.27 1.29 -3.27
C CYS A 229 -0.48 2.31 -4.13
N SER A 230 -1.52 1.93 -4.85
CA SER A 230 -2.37 2.90 -5.54
C SER A 230 -3.31 3.62 -4.57
N ALA A 231 -4.14 2.88 -3.83
CA ALA A 231 -5.09 3.43 -2.84
C ALA A 231 -4.48 3.59 -1.44
N GLY A 232 -3.36 2.93 -1.16
CA GLY A 232 -2.74 2.93 0.16
C GLY A 232 -3.52 2.12 1.20
N CYS A 233 -4.13 1.00 0.78
CA CYS A 233 -4.99 0.17 1.62
C CYS A 233 -4.63 -1.32 1.53
N GLY A 234 -4.93 -2.00 0.41
CA GLY A 234 -4.80 -3.44 0.27
C GLY A 234 -3.37 -3.93 0.43
N ARG A 235 -2.55 -3.78 -0.62
CA ARG A 235 -1.11 -4.16 -0.61
C ARG A 235 -0.34 -3.43 0.50
N THR A 236 -0.68 -2.18 0.76
CA THR A 236 -0.12 -1.38 1.87
C THR A 236 -0.42 -2.03 3.22
N GLY A 237 -1.68 -2.42 3.46
CA GLY A 237 -2.08 -3.11 4.69
C GLY A 237 -1.38 -4.46 4.86
N VAL A 238 -1.18 -5.21 3.77
CA VAL A 238 -0.41 -6.47 3.79
C VAL A 238 1.02 -6.22 4.26
N LEU A 239 1.74 -5.26 3.67
CA LEU A 239 3.12 -4.94 4.06
C LEU A 239 3.22 -4.49 5.52
N CYS A 240 2.33 -3.58 5.97
CA CYS A 240 2.32 -3.13 7.36
C CYS A 240 2.06 -4.30 8.33
N THR A 241 1.11 -5.18 8.00
CA THR A 241 0.77 -6.34 8.85
C THR A 241 1.93 -7.34 8.94
N VAL A 242 2.55 -7.65 7.80
CA VAL A 242 3.70 -8.59 7.76
C VAL A 242 4.87 -8.04 8.57
N ASP A 243 5.21 -6.77 8.38
CA ASP A 243 6.28 -6.16 9.16
C ASP A 243 5.93 -6.08 10.67
N TYR A 244 4.68 -5.74 11.01
CA TYR A 244 4.21 -5.74 12.40
C TYR A 244 4.40 -7.11 13.06
N VAL A 245 3.94 -8.19 12.41
CA VAL A 245 4.11 -9.56 12.94
C VAL A 245 5.59 -9.95 13.00
N ARG A 246 6.40 -9.54 12.02
CA ARG A 246 7.84 -9.75 12.04
C ARG A 246 8.49 -9.04 13.24
N GLN A 247 8.08 -7.82 13.58
CA GLN A 247 8.57 -7.12 14.77
C GLN A 247 8.17 -7.85 16.06
N LEU A 248 6.92 -8.31 16.20
CA LEU A 248 6.49 -9.16 17.33
C LEU A 248 7.40 -10.38 17.48
N LEU A 249 7.77 -11.00 16.37
CA LEU A 249 8.62 -12.17 16.32
C LEU A 249 10.06 -11.86 16.78
N LEU A 250 10.66 -10.80 16.25
CA LEU A 250 12.03 -10.38 16.56
C LEU A 250 12.17 -9.89 18.01
N THR A 251 11.17 -9.20 18.52
CA THR A 251 11.14 -8.72 19.92
C THR A 251 10.66 -9.76 20.91
N GLN A 252 10.29 -10.97 20.42
CA GLN A 252 9.76 -12.06 21.25
C GLN A 252 8.49 -11.68 22.03
N MET A 253 7.67 -10.81 21.43
CA MET A 253 6.44 -10.28 22.03
C MET A 253 5.17 -10.90 21.45
N ILE A 254 5.24 -12.11 20.85
CA ILE A 254 4.06 -12.80 20.35
C ILE A 254 3.19 -13.20 21.57
N PRO A 255 1.96 -12.67 21.68
CA PRO A 255 1.08 -13.00 22.80
C PRO A 255 0.59 -14.45 22.70
N PRO A 256 0.27 -15.10 23.83
CA PRO A 256 -0.18 -16.51 23.84
C PRO A 256 -1.43 -16.78 23.00
N ASP A 257 -2.31 -15.80 22.92
CA ASP A 257 -3.56 -15.79 22.17
C ASP A 257 -3.46 -15.09 20.82
N PHE A 258 -2.26 -15.00 20.26
CA PHE A 258 -2.00 -14.29 19.00
C PHE A 258 -3.05 -14.59 17.92
N SER A 259 -3.67 -13.55 17.41
CA SER A 259 -4.73 -13.60 16.40
C SER A 259 -4.40 -12.66 15.25
N LEU A 260 -4.23 -13.20 14.05
CA LEU A 260 -4.00 -12.40 12.85
C LEU A 260 -5.26 -11.61 12.45
N PHE A 261 -6.44 -12.16 12.78
CA PHE A 261 -7.72 -11.47 12.65
C PHE A 261 -7.72 -10.13 13.41
N ASP A 262 -7.30 -10.15 14.68
CA ASP A 262 -7.28 -8.95 15.52
C ASP A 262 -6.23 -7.95 15.04
N VAL A 263 -5.07 -8.43 14.58
CA VAL A 263 -4.05 -7.54 13.98
C VAL A 263 -4.59 -6.81 12.75
N VAL A 264 -5.24 -7.53 11.83
CA VAL A 264 -5.83 -6.91 10.63
C VAL A 264 -6.98 -5.97 11.00
N LEU A 265 -7.79 -6.33 11.98
CA LEU A 265 -8.88 -5.50 12.47
C LEU A 265 -8.35 -4.18 13.05
N GLU A 266 -7.26 -4.24 13.84
CA GLU A 266 -6.61 -3.06 14.39
C GLU A 266 -5.96 -2.17 13.30
N MET A 267 -5.33 -2.77 12.27
CA MET A 267 -4.86 -2.03 11.11
C MET A 267 -6.01 -1.27 10.41
N ARG A 268 -7.19 -1.90 10.31
CA ARG A 268 -8.37 -1.28 9.69
C ARG A 268 -8.99 -0.16 10.50
N LYS A 269 -8.85 -0.13 11.83
CA LYS A 269 -9.25 1.02 12.66
C LYS A 269 -8.39 2.25 12.38
N GLN A 270 -7.17 2.04 11.92
CA GLN A 270 -6.21 3.12 11.70
C GLN A 270 -6.16 3.55 10.23
N ARG A 271 -6.27 2.62 9.27
CA ARG A 271 -6.36 2.93 7.84
C ARG A 271 -7.56 2.21 7.22
N PRO A 272 -8.50 2.93 6.55
CA PRO A 272 -9.66 2.30 5.94
C PRO A 272 -9.25 1.24 4.91
N ALA A 273 -9.96 0.13 4.91
CA ALA A 273 -9.77 -0.98 3.97
C ALA A 273 -8.33 -1.57 3.95
N ALA A 274 -7.55 -1.43 5.03
CA ALA A 274 -6.28 -2.13 5.17
C ALA A 274 -6.51 -3.64 5.01
N VAL A 275 -5.75 -4.31 4.12
CA VAL A 275 -6.00 -5.68 3.66
C VAL A 275 -7.38 -5.75 2.97
N GLN A 276 -7.42 -5.46 1.68
CA GLN A 276 -8.65 -5.11 0.96
C GLN A 276 -9.43 -6.33 0.46
N THR A 277 -8.77 -7.45 0.17
CA THR A 277 -9.40 -8.65 -0.42
C THR A 277 -9.20 -9.87 0.46
N GLU A 278 -10.11 -10.85 0.33
CA GLU A 278 -9.98 -12.15 0.98
C GLU A 278 -8.68 -12.86 0.57
N GLU A 279 -8.30 -12.77 -0.70
CA GLU A 279 -7.05 -13.34 -1.22
C GLU A 279 -5.82 -12.76 -0.48
N GLN A 280 -5.79 -11.43 -0.26
CA GLN A 280 -4.75 -10.78 0.54
C GLN A 280 -4.77 -11.23 1.99
N TYR A 281 -5.95 -11.46 2.57
CA TYR A 281 -6.09 -11.97 3.92
C TYR A 281 -5.58 -13.41 4.05
N ARG A 282 -5.92 -14.30 3.12
CA ARG A 282 -5.36 -15.65 3.04
C ARG A 282 -3.85 -15.67 2.86
N PHE A 283 -3.35 -14.78 2.02
CA PHE A 283 -1.91 -14.61 1.79
C PHE A 283 -1.17 -14.18 3.06
N LEU A 284 -1.78 -13.35 3.91
CA LEU A 284 -1.21 -13.01 5.23
C LEU A 284 -1.07 -14.24 6.11
N TYR A 285 -2.08 -15.11 6.19
CA TYR A 285 -1.98 -16.37 6.94
C TYR A 285 -0.86 -17.25 6.39
N HIS A 286 -0.72 -17.31 5.08
CA HIS A 286 0.39 -18.04 4.45
C HIS A 286 1.75 -17.49 4.89
N THR A 287 1.92 -16.19 4.76
CA THR A 287 3.18 -15.51 5.07
C THR A 287 3.54 -15.61 6.55
N VAL A 288 2.57 -15.41 7.45
CA VAL A 288 2.78 -15.50 8.89
C VAL A 288 3.09 -16.95 9.31
N ALA A 289 2.38 -17.93 8.75
CA ALA A 289 2.68 -19.32 9.00
C ALA A 289 4.11 -19.69 8.56
N GLN A 290 4.55 -19.22 7.40
CA GLN A 290 5.92 -19.42 6.92
C GLN A 290 6.96 -18.80 7.87
N MET A 291 6.74 -17.57 8.32
CA MET A 291 7.63 -16.91 9.30
C MET A 291 7.71 -17.69 10.61
N PHE A 292 6.58 -18.18 11.12
CA PHE A 292 6.54 -18.95 12.38
C PHE A 292 7.18 -20.32 12.23
N CYS A 293 6.94 -21.02 11.13
CA CYS A 293 7.62 -22.28 10.82
C CYS A 293 9.15 -22.10 10.76
N SER A 294 9.63 -21.07 10.05
CA SER A 294 11.06 -20.77 9.95
C SER A 294 11.68 -20.46 11.31
N MET A 295 10.98 -19.69 12.17
CA MET A 295 11.44 -19.41 13.52
C MET A 295 11.54 -20.69 14.38
N LEU A 296 10.55 -21.57 14.32
CA LEU A 296 10.54 -22.82 15.08
C LEU A 296 11.66 -23.78 14.63
N GLN A 297 11.91 -23.87 13.33
CA GLN A 297 13.01 -24.65 12.76
C GLN A 297 14.39 -24.14 13.23
N ASN A 298 14.58 -22.82 13.25
CA ASN A 298 15.84 -22.22 13.69
C ASN A 298 16.07 -22.34 15.21
N ALA A 299 15.00 -22.42 16.00
CA ALA A 299 15.09 -22.53 17.46
C ALA A 299 15.34 -23.94 17.97
N SER A 300 15.13 -24.97 17.15
CA SER A 300 15.27 -26.35 17.57
C SER A 300 15.80 -27.25 16.45
N PRO A 301 17.06 -27.75 16.54
CA PRO A 301 17.64 -28.67 15.53
C PRO A 301 16.89 -30.01 15.38
N HIS A 302 15.98 -30.35 16.33
CA HIS A 302 15.23 -31.61 16.34
C HIS A 302 13.83 -31.54 15.68
N TYR A 303 13.45 -30.41 15.07
CA TYR A 303 12.10 -30.25 14.50
C TYR A 303 12.00 -30.70 13.03
N GLN A 304 12.56 -31.87 12.69
CA GLN A 304 12.42 -32.47 11.35
C GLN A 304 10.99 -32.94 11.03
N ASN A 305 10.14 -33.19 12.05
CA ASN A 305 8.80 -33.75 11.86
C ASN A 305 7.70 -32.73 11.49
N ILE A 306 7.97 -31.41 11.58
CA ILE A 306 7.00 -30.39 11.11
C ILE A 306 7.15 -30.13 9.60
N LYS A 307 8.24 -30.59 9.00
CA LYS A 307 8.52 -30.40 7.56
C LYS A 307 7.47 -31.03 6.65
N GLU A 308 6.80 -32.09 7.08
CA GLU A 308 5.78 -32.78 6.28
C GLU A 308 4.44 -32.01 6.22
N ASN A 309 4.12 -31.22 7.23
CA ASN A 309 2.88 -30.44 7.29
C ASN A 309 3.03 -28.97 6.85
N CYS A 310 4.27 -28.49 6.78
CA CYS A 310 4.61 -27.15 6.27
C CYS A 310 5.32 -27.20 4.94
N ALA A 311 5.23 -28.31 4.19
CA ALA A 311 5.90 -28.46 2.90
C ALA A 311 5.52 -27.32 1.96
N PRO A 312 6.48 -26.54 1.50
CA PRO A 312 6.22 -25.53 0.48
C PRO A 312 5.83 -26.25 -0.80
N LEU A 313 4.83 -25.74 -1.48
CA LEU A 313 4.45 -26.16 -2.84
C LEU A 313 5.53 -25.80 -3.88
N TYR A 314 6.68 -25.30 -3.44
CA TYR A 314 7.85 -25.03 -4.26
C TYR A 314 9.11 -25.34 -3.47
N ASP A 315 9.84 -26.32 -4.00
CA ASP A 315 11.17 -26.70 -3.59
C ASP A 315 12.15 -25.64 -4.15
N ASP A 316 12.53 -24.67 -3.31
CA ASP A 316 13.75 -23.88 -3.50
C ASP A 316 14.19 -23.31 -2.14
N ALA A 317 14.90 -24.16 -1.41
CA ALA A 317 15.60 -23.81 -0.19
C ALA A 317 16.92 -23.09 -0.54
N LEU A 318 16.84 -21.81 -0.80
CA LEU A 318 18.00 -20.92 -0.83
C LEU A 318 17.57 -19.53 -0.36
N PHE A 319 18.02 -19.15 0.81
CA PHE A 319 18.23 -17.81 1.36
C PHE A 319 17.78 -17.63 2.80
N LEU A 320 18.51 -18.22 3.70
CA LEU A 320 18.82 -17.60 5.01
C LEU A 320 20.30 -17.93 5.31
N ARG A 321 21.21 -17.31 4.57
CA ARG A 321 22.61 -17.19 5.00
C ARG A 321 22.80 -15.83 5.65
N THR A 322 22.82 -15.81 6.97
CA THR A 322 23.50 -14.78 7.75
C THR A 322 24.94 -14.63 7.26
N PRO A 323 25.47 -13.42 7.10
CA PRO A 323 26.89 -13.24 6.88
C PRO A 323 27.65 -13.60 8.16
N GLN A 324 28.17 -14.81 8.23
CA GLN A 324 29.18 -15.15 9.21
C GLN A 324 30.49 -14.46 8.83
N THR A 325 30.94 -13.61 9.73
CA THR A 325 32.27 -13.03 9.79
C THR A 325 33.35 -14.08 9.46
N LEU A 326 34.11 -13.83 8.40
CA LEU A 326 35.31 -14.55 8.05
C LEU A 326 36.36 -14.39 9.18
N LEU A 327 36.46 -15.40 10.03
CA LEU A 327 37.69 -15.66 10.80
C LEU A 327 38.57 -16.58 9.98
N ALA A 328 39.76 -16.07 9.67
CA ALA A 328 40.80 -16.75 8.95
C ALA A 328 41.26 -18.04 9.68
N ILE A 329 41.21 -19.16 8.99
CA ILE A 329 41.88 -20.41 9.42
C ILE A 329 43.09 -20.64 8.49
N PRO A 330 44.28 -20.94 9.03
CA PRO A 330 45.52 -21.08 8.25
C PRO A 330 45.54 -22.38 7.43
N ARG A 331 46.09 -22.29 6.21
CA ARG A 331 46.35 -23.43 5.32
C ARG A 331 47.47 -24.33 5.85
N PRO A 332 47.35 -25.67 5.72
CA PRO A 332 48.48 -26.55 5.72
C PRO A 332 49.06 -26.74 4.31
N PRO A 333 50.34 -27.01 4.15
CA PRO A 333 51.02 -27.06 2.87
C PRO A 333 51.03 -28.47 2.23
N GLY A 334 50.95 -28.49 0.91
CA GLY A 334 51.52 -29.55 0.06
C GLY A 334 50.54 -30.63 -0.42
N GLY A 335 50.21 -30.62 -1.72
CA GLY A 335 49.54 -31.71 -2.41
C GLY A 335 49.47 -31.47 -3.92
N VAL A 336 50.24 -32.22 -4.64
CA VAL A 336 50.57 -32.18 -6.05
C VAL A 336 49.38 -32.30 -7.00
N LEU A 337 49.34 -31.42 -8.00
CA LEU A 337 48.50 -31.48 -9.20
C LEU A 337 48.76 -32.74 -10.03
N ARG A 338 47.75 -33.49 -10.36
CA ARG A 338 47.71 -34.36 -11.55
C ARG A 338 46.55 -33.98 -12.44
N SER A 339 46.92 -33.51 -13.63
CA SER A 339 46.04 -33.27 -14.77
C SER A 339 45.56 -34.61 -15.33
N ILE A 340 44.26 -34.72 -15.62
CA ILE A 340 43.74 -35.77 -16.48
C ILE A 340 42.99 -35.06 -17.63
N SER A 341 43.55 -35.27 -18.83
CA SER A 341 43.03 -34.84 -20.11
C SER A 341 41.86 -35.72 -20.54
N VAL A 342 40.81 -35.11 -21.10
CA VAL A 342 39.71 -35.79 -21.78
C VAL A 342 39.77 -35.43 -23.27
N PRO A 343 39.64 -36.40 -24.19
CA PRO A 343 39.65 -36.12 -25.63
C PRO A 343 38.25 -35.77 -26.18
N GLY A 344 38.27 -34.90 -27.13
CA GLY A 344 37.52 -34.36 -28.17
C GLY A 344 36.22 -34.95 -28.72
N SER A 345 35.47 -34.05 -29.15
CA SER A 345 34.34 -33.80 -30.04
C SER A 345 33.92 -34.90 -31.05
N PRO A 346 32.70 -34.80 -31.70
CA PRO A 346 32.39 -33.69 -32.61
C PRO A 346 30.91 -33.18 -32.56
N GLY A 347 30.73 -32.02 -33.16
CA GLY A 347 29.50 -31.27 -33.21
C GLY A 347 28.40 -31.79 -34.11
N HIS A 348 27.22 -31.30 -33.88
CA HIS A 348 26.17 -31.15 -34.90
C HIS A 348 25.32 -29.89 -34.68
N ALA A 349 24.91 -29.39 -35.82
CA ALA A 349 24.34 -28.09 -36.12
C ALA A 349 22.93 -27.84 -35.54
N MET A 350 22.62 -26.56 -35.52
CA MET A 350 21.31 -25.91 -35.37
C MET A 350 20.13 -26.63 -36.03
N ALA A 351 18.99 -26.61 -35.37
CA ALA A 351 17.67 -26.49 -36.01
C ALA A 351 16.70 -25.75 -35.10
N ASP A 352 16.32 -24.59 -35.58
CA ASP A 352 15.16 -23.80 -35.07
C ASP A 352 13.89 -24.61 -35.20
N THR A 353 13.11 -24.73 -34.11
CA THR A 353 11.78 -25.29 -34.17
C THR A 353 10.78 -24.27 -33.63
N TYR A 354 10.19 -23.49 -34.53
CA TYR A 354 9.00 -22.70 -34.22
C TYR A 354 7.79 -23.62 -34.25
N ALA A 355 7.07 -23.72 -33.14
CA ALA A 355 5.77 -24.38 -33.10
C ALA A 355 4.69 -23.42 -33.57
N VAL A 356 4.05 -23.75 -34.74
CA VAL A 356 2.88 -23.09 -35.29
C VAL A 356 1.63 -23.73 -34.69
N VAL A 357 0.83 -22.96 -33.93
CA VAL A 357 -0.47 -23.37 -33.42
C VAL A 357 -1.52 -23.12 -34.52
N GLN A 358 -2.01 -24.19 -35.14
CA GLN A 358 -3.15 -24.13 -36.04
C GLN A 358 -4.47 -24.12 -35.26
N LYS A 359 -5.31 -23.10 -35.48
CA LYS A 359 -6.72 -23.06 -35.09
C LYS A 359 -7.52 -24.03 -35.95
N ARG A 360 -8.17 -25.01 -35.33
CA ARG A 360 -9.20 -25.82 -35.98
C ARG A 360 -10.54 -25.09 -35.94
N GLY A 361 -11.15 -24.92 -37.10
CA GLY A 361 -12.48 -24.35 -37.27
C GLY A 361 -13.60 -25.34 -36.92
N ALA A 362 -14.73 -24.81 -36.48
CA ALA A 362 -15.96 -25.54 -36.21
C ALA A 362 -16.75 -25.77 -37.49
N PRO A 363 -17.48 -26.87 -37.60
CA PRO A 363 -18.45 -27.05 -38.68
C PRO A 363 -19.85 -26.54 -38.35
N ALA A 364 -20.52 -25.95 -39.32
CA ALA A 364 -21.91 -25.51 -39.31
C ALA A 364 -22.86 -26.67 -39.57
N GLY A 365 -24.11 -26.59 -39.08
CA GLY A 365 -25.20 -27.42 -39.54
C GLY A 365 -26.48 -27.37 -38.72
N ALA A 366 -27.45 -26.62 -39.28
CA ALA A 366 -28.91 -26.85 -39.37
C ALA A 366 -29.79 -26.95 -38.07
N GLY A 367 -30.81 -26.04 -38.01
CA GLY A 367 -32.04 -26.17 -37.20
C GLY A 367 -33.13 -27.00 -37.96
N PRO A 368 -34.43 -26.94 -37.64
CA PRO A 368 -35.21 -26.10 -36.75
C PRO A 368 -36.28 -26.80 -35.86
N GLY A 369 -36.79 -26.16 -34.85
CA GLY A 369 -38.08 -26.02 -34.19
C GLY A 369 -38.93 -27.24 -33.81
N PRO A 370 -40.10 -27.07 -33.16
CA PRO A 370 -40.44 -26.19 -32.02
C PRO A 370 -41.17 -26.93 -30.84
N GLU A 371 -41.61 -26.14 -29.86
CA GLU A 371 -42.78 -26.29 -28.94
C GLU A 371 -42.62 -26.76 -27.52
N THR A 372 -43.09 -25.83 -26.67
CA THR A 372 -43.97 -25.89 -25.48
C THR A 372 -43.50 -26.50 -24.17
N GLY A 373 -43.74 -25.71 -23.12
CA GLY A 373 -44.09 -26.23 -21.82
C GLY A 373 -43.55 -25.51 -20.60
N THR A 374 -44.27 -24.49 -20.18
CA THR A 374 -44.61 -24.11 -18.78
C THR A 374 -43.74 -24.55 -17.60
N GLY A 375 -43.37 -23.58 -16.76
CA GLY A 375 -43.34 -23.85 -15.33
C GLY A 375 -42.28 -23.16 -14.49
N ALA A 376 -42.71 -22.13 -13.76
CA ALA A 376 -42.36 -21.74 -12.43
C ALA A 376 -40.98 -21.12 -12.09
N ARG A 377 -41.13 -19.91 -11.59
CA ARG A 377 -40.26 -18.95 -10.88
C ARG A 377 -39.35 -19.54 -9.82
N SER A 378 -38.15 -19.05 -9.76
CA SER A 378 -37.53 -18.57 -8.50
C SER A 378 -36.53 -17.47 -8.83
N ALA A 379 -36.66 -16.37 -8.09
CA ALA A 379 -35.87 -15.16 -8.22
C ALA A 379 -34.56 -15.36 -7.45
N GLU A 380 -33.43 -15.12 -8.08
CA GLU A 380 -32.16 -14.81 -7.43
C GLU A 380 -31.79 -13.38 -7.77
N GLU A 381 -31.67 -12.59 -6.72
CA GLU A 381 -31.20 -11.20 -6.77
C GLU A 381 -29.70 -11.15 -7.12
N VAL A 382 -29.39 -10.49 -8.21
CA VAL A 382 -28.03 -10.14 -8.62
C VAL A 382 -27.79 -8.65 -8.29
N PRO A 383 -26.67 -8.27 -7.65
CA PRO A 383 -26.39 -6.87 -7.31
C PRO A 383 -26.11 -6.04 -8.55
N LEU A 384 -26.76 -4.87 -8.62
CA LEU A 384 -26.57 -3.86 -9.66
C LEU A 384 -25.15 -3.30 -9.64
N TYR A 385 -24.41 -3.55 -10.71
CA TYR A 385 -23.30 -2.70 -11.13
C TYR A 385 -23.71 -1.96 -12.39
N SER A 386 -23.69 -0.63 -12.31
CA SER A 386 -24.03 0.30 -13.40
C SER A 386 -23.15 0.04 -14.63
N GLN A 387 -23.80 -0.39 -15.72
CA GLN A 387 -23.24 -0.44 -17.06
C GLN A 387 -23.26 0.96 -17.66
N VAL A 388 -22.11 1.47 -18.05
CA VAL A 388 -21.99 2.66 -18.89
C VAL A 388 -22.14 2.20 -20.34
N THR A 389 -23.25 2.56 -20.95
CA THR A 389 -23.50 2.34 -22.39
C THR A 389 -22.64 3.30 -23.24
N PRO A 390 -22.03 2.83 -24.34
CA PRO A 390 -21.34 3.70 -25.28
C PRO A 390 -22.36 4.46 -26.16
N ARG A 391 -22.13 5.76 -26.30
CA ARG A 391 -22.92 6.69 -27.11
C ARG A 391 -22.66 6.40 -28.60
N ALA A 392 -23.71 6.09 -29.34
CA ALA A 392 -23.69 5.84 -30.77
C ALA A 392 -23.17 7.04 -31.57
N GLN A 393 -22.28 6.77 -32.53
CA GLN A 393 -21.84 7.72 -33.55
C GLN A 393 -22.91 7.84 -34.61
N ARG A 394 -23.25 9.08 -35.00
CA ARG A 394 -24.04 9.38 -36.19
C ARG A 394 -23.15 9.43 -37.43
N PRO A 395 -23.64 8.97 -38.60
CA PRO A 395 -22.90 9.00 -39.86
C PRO A 395 -22.85 10.40 -40.48
N GLY A 396 -21.72 10.73 -41.10
CA GLY A 396 -21.51 11.94 -41.84
C GLY A 396 -22.19 11.93 -43.21
N ALA A 397 -22.59 13.11 -43.66
CA ALA A 397 -22.99 13.37 -45.02
C ALA A 397 -22.00 14.33 -45.71
N HIS A 398 -21.77 14.05 -46.94
CA HIS A 398 -20.76 14.62 -47.87
C HIS A 398 -20.97 16.10 -48.22
N ALA A 399 -19.88 16.65 -48.69
CA ALA A 399 -19.54 17.94 -49.23
C ALA A 399 -20.46 18.50 -50.32
N GLU A 400 -20.47 19.83 -50.47
CA GLU A 400 -20.06 20.50 -51.73
C GLU A 400 -19.80 22.00 -51.51
N ASP A 401 -18.80 22.47 -52.26
CA ASP A 401 -18.27 23.79 -52.46
C ASP A 401 -19.33 24.88 -52.74
N VAL A 402 -19.03 26.17 -52.38
CA VAL A 402 -18.86 27.30 -53.26
C VAL A 402 -18.45 28.58 -52.50
N ARG A 403 -17.48 29.24 -53.10
CA ARG A 403 -16.81 30.55 -52.86
C ARG A 403 -17.70 31.72 -52.41
N GLY A 404 -17.07 32.64 -51.66
CA GLY A 404 -17.34 34.05 -51.90
C GLY A 404 -17.17 35.00 -50.70
N THR A 405 -16.02 35.69 -50.67
CA THR A 405 -15.76 37.13 -50.32
C THR A 405 -16.14 37.69 -48.96
N VAL A 406 -15.10 38.18 -48.29
CA VAL A 406 -14.97 39.22 -47.23
C VAL A 406 -15.33 40.60 -47.83
N PRO A 407 -15.64 41.70 -47.11
CA PRO A 407 -15.17 42.12 -45.78
C PRO A 407 -16.12 42.96 -44.90
N GLY A 408 -15.71 43.18 -43.65
CA GLY A 408 -15.80 44.52 -43.11
C GLY A 408 -16.51 44.82 -41.80
N ARG A 409 -15.68 45.28 -40.85
CA ARG A 409 -15.90 46.34 -39.85
C ARG A 409 -16.63 46.04 -38.53
N VAL A 410 -15.83 46.10 -37.48
CA VAL A 410 -16.07 46.61 -36.11
C VAL A 410 -16.54 48.11 -36.24
N PRO A 411 -17.32 48.72 -35.30
CA PRO A 411 -16.88 48.98 -33.93
C PRO A 411 -18.01 49.18 -32.86
N ALA A 412 -17.50 49.24 -31.60
CA ALA A 412 -17.86 50.15 -30.51
C ALA A 412 -18.97 49.76 -29.52
N ASP A 413 -18.52 49.66 -28.29
CA ASP A 413 -19.15 50.03 -27.01
C ASP A 413 -19.84 51.44 -27.08
N PRO A 414 -20.87 51.75 -26.24
CA PRO A 414 -20.57 52.26 -24.92
C PRO A 414 -21.63 52.06 -23.81
N SER A 415 -21.11 51.89 -22.59
CA SER A 415 -21.42 52.57 -21.30
C SER A 415 -22.82 52.93 -20.88
N ALA A 416 -22.96 52.83 -19.57
CA ALA A 416 -23.61 53.70 -18.56
C ALA A 416 -24.81 53.12 -17.83
N ALA A 417 -24.62 52.82 -16.57
CA ALA A 417 -24.90 53.66 -15.38
C ALA A 417 -26.37 53.61 -14.85
N ALA A 418 -26.49 53.33 -13.58
CA ALA A 418 -27.18 54.02 -12.49
C ALA A 418 -27.66 53.03 -11.45
N SER A 419 -27.15 53.02 -10.23
CA SER A 419 -27.39 53.86 -9.04
C SER A 419 -28.73 53.61 -8.33
N GLY A 420 -28.62 53.42 -7.01
CA GLY A 420 -29.67 53.51 -5.99
C GLY A 420 -29.30 52.56 -4.85
N ALA A 421 -28.71 52.86 -3.80
CA ALA A 421 -28.75 53.86 -2.72
C ALA A 421 -29.90 53.64 -1.71
N TYR A 422 -29.46 53.56 -0.44
CA TYR A 422 -30.14 53.86 0.85
C TYR A 422 -31.03 52.73 1.41
N GLU A 423 -31.04 52.40 2.71
CA GLU A 423 -30.97 53.26 3.92
C GLU A 423 -30.50 52.47 5.15
N ASP A 424 -29.76 53.15 5.99
CA ASP A 424 -29.47 52.90 7.41
C ASP A 424 -30.73 53.03 8.27
N VAL A 425 -30.84 52.26 9.34
CA VAL A 425 -31.43 52.73 10.61
C VAL A 425 -30.62 52.23 11.79
N ALA A 426 -30.06 53.18 12.49
CA ALA A 426 -29.39 53.09 13.77
C ALA A 426 -30.37 52.98 14.95
N GLY A 427 -29.88 52.46 16.05
CA GLY A 427 -30.36 52.96 17.34
C GLY A 427 -30.41 51.94 18.48
N GLY A 428 -29.58 52.17 19.52
CA GLY A 428 -30.00 51.87 20.88
C GLY A 428 -28.91 51.18 21.75
N ALA A 429 -28.10 52.02 22.37
CA ALA A 429 -27.20 51.70 23.47
C ALA A 429 -27.96 51.29 24.73
N GLN A 430 -27.40 50.42 25.57
CA GLN A 430 -27.16 50.72 27.00
C GLN A 430 -26.22 49.75 27.67
N ALA A 431 -25.42 50.32 28.56
CA ALA A 431 -24.31 49.85 29.34
C ALA A 431 -24.68 48.94 30.53
N GLY A 432 -23.72 48.19 31.00
CA GLY A 432 -23.69 47.82 32.41
C GLY A 432 -22.94 46.54 32.75
N GLY A 433 -21.81 46.65 33.40
CA GLY A 433 -21.41 45.67 34.41
C GLY A 433 -20.04 44.99 34.26
N LEU A 434 -19.04 45.62 34.82
CA LEU A 434 -17.74 45.04 35.17
C LEU A 434 -17.87 43.97 36.27
N GLY A 435 -17.09 42.90 36.17
CA GLY A 435 -16.80 41.96 37.26
C GLY A 435 -15.74 40.90 36.85
N PRO A 436 -14.89 40.40 37.70
CA PRO A 436 -13.45 40.30 37.42
C PRO A 436 -12.97 38.93 37.00
N ALA A 437 -11.77 38.96 36.42
CA ALA A 437 -10.92 37.83 36.01
C ALA A 437 -10.77 36.74 37.07
N ARG A 438 -10.87 35.48 36.67
CA ARG A 438 -10.32 34.35 37.43
C ARG A 438 -9.26 33.60 36.59
N ALA A 439 -8.12 33.47 37.25
CA ALA A 439 -6.90 32.86 36.78
C ALA A 439 -7.04 31.37 36.44
N LEU A 440 -6.26 30.96 35.46
CA LEU A 440 -5.93 29.56 35.15
C LEU A 440 -5.06 28.94 36.22
N PRO A 441 -5.22 27.67 36.61
CA PRO A 441 -4.19 26.93 37.32
C PRO A 441 -3.35 26.12 36.32
N GLY A 442 -2.03 26.15 36.55
CA GLY A 442 -1.00 25.39 35.85
C GLY A 442 -0.94 23.90 36.22
N PRO A 443 -0.05 23.17 35.54
CA PRO A 443 -0.01 21.71 35.63
C PRO A 443 0.91 21.31 36.80
N ASP A 444 0.42 20.39 37.64
CA ASP A 444 1.21 19.46 38.43
C ASP A 444 0.27 18.64 39.33
N GLN A 445 0.08 17.38 39.02
CA GLN A 445 -0.14 16.35 40.03
C GLN A 445 0.18 14.96 39.48
N VAL A 446 1.31 14.47 39.97
CA VAL A 446 1.76 13.08 39.97
C VAL A 446 0.77 12.24 40.79
N PHE A 447 0.17 11.21 40.18
CA PHE A 447 -0.54 10.18 40.93
C PHE A 447 0.39 9.00 41.21
N LEU A 448 0.76 8.84 42.46
CA LEU A 448 1.35 7.64 43.04
C LEU A 448 0.24 6.59 43.21
N LEU A 449 0.52 5.39 42.78
CA LEU A 449 -0.29 4.18 43.09
C LEU A 449 0.07 3.68 44.48
N PRO A 450 -0.88 3.16 45.28
CA PRO A 450 -0.58 2.55 46.55
C PRO A 450 -0.15 1.09 46.37
N GLU A 451 0.94 0.73 47.02
CA GLU A 451 1.32 -0.65 47.33
C GLU A 451 0.28 -1.25 48.26
N SER A 452 -0.15 -2.47 48.00
CA SER A 452 -0.92 -3.29 48.92
C SER A 452 -0.14 -4.56 49.25
N SER A 453 -0.07 -4.78 50.52
CA SER A 453 0.43 -5.87 51.34
C SER A 453 0.06 -7.26 50.80
#